data_4622c09f97993c2836a092dcb0c56fee
#
_entry.id   4622c09f97993c2836a092dcb0c56fee
#
_cell.length_a   1.000
_cell.length_b   1.000
_cell.length_c   1.000
_cell.angle_alpha   90.00
_cell.angle_beta   90.00
_cell.angle_gamma   90.00
#
_symmetry.space_group_name_H-M   'P 1'
#
loop_
_entity.id
_entity.type
_entity.pdbx_description
1 polymer ?
#
loop_
_entity_poly.entity_id
_entity_poly.type
_entity_poly.pdbx_seq_one_letter_code
_entity_poly.pdbx_strand_id
1 'polypeptide(L)'
;MSLIANWSYPTSIRFGAGRIIEIADACKTIGIKKPLLITDRGLAKLDITFKTLDLLYKAGLGCAIFSEVDPNPTEINATAGIKMFIEGKHDGVIAFGGGSGIDLGKLVAFMIGQKLPIWDFEDIGNWWTRAETNKIMPIIAIPTTAGTGSEVGRASVITNSQTKEKKIIFHP
;
A
#
# COMPACT_ATOMS: atom_id res chain seq x y z
N MET A 1 -24.11 5.30 32.64
CA MET A 1 -23.87 5.90 31.33
C MET A 1 -24.06 4.82 30.29
N SER A 2 -24.98 4.99 29.35
CA SER A 2 -25.05 4.10 28.18
C SER A 2 -24.02 4.58 27.18
N LEU A 3 -23.09 3.69 26.81
CA LEU A 3 -22.18 3.96 25.70
C LEU A 3 -22.95 3.74 24.39
N ILE A 4 -23.15 4.81 23.63
CA ILE A 4 -23.75 4.76 22.30
C ILE A 4 -22.66 5.14 21.31
N ALA A 5 -22.39 4.27 20.34
CA ALA A 5 -21.40 4.51 19.31
C ALA A 5 -21.83 3.90 17.98
N ASN A 6 -21.51 4.60 16.90
CA ASN A 6 -21.62 4.09 15.54
C ASN A 6 -20.22 3.77 15.04
N TRP A 7 -20.04 2.55 14.54
CA TRP A 7 -18.79 2.09 13.96
C TRP A 7 -18.97 1.87 12.45
N SER A 8 -18.14 2.50 11.64
CA SER A 8 -18.07 2.23 10.21
C SER A 8 -16.60 1.93 9.87
N TYR A 9 -16.37 0.72 9.39
CA TYR A 9 -15.04 0.28 8.98
C TYR A 9 -15.13 -0.32 7.57
N PRO A 10 -14.74 0.43 6.52
CA PRO A 10 -14.99 0.04 5.14
C PRO A 10 -14.02 -1.02 4.61
N THR A 11 -12.91 -1.30 5.31
CA THR A 11 -11.89 -2.24 4.82
C THR A 11 -12.39 -3.67 4.92
N SER A 12 -12.42 -4.39 3.79
CA SER A 12 -12.69 -5.82 3.76
C SER A 12 -11.48 -6.59 4.26
N ILE A 13 -11.64 -7.38 5.32
CA ILE A 13 -10.55 -8.12 5.96
C ILE A 13 -10.74 -9.62 5.75
N ARG A 14 -9.70 -10.30 5.24
CA ARG A 14 -9.61 -11.75 5.16
C ARG A 14 -8.61 -12.22 6.23
N PHE A 15 -9.10 -12.76 7.33
CA PHE A 15 -8.28 -13.20 8.46
C PHE A 15 -8.27 -14.72 8.60
N GLY A 16 -7.09 -15.32 8.82
CA GLY A 16 -6.93 -16.75 9.09
C GLY A 16 -5.58 -17.30 8.60
N ALA A 17 -5.12 -18.36 9.24
CA ALA A 17 -3.89 -19.05 8.85
C ALA A 17 -4.00 -19.61 7.41
N GLY A 18 -2.97 -19.38 6.61
CA GLY A 18 -2.89 -19.91 5.24
C GLY A 18 -3.73 -19.16 4.20
N ARG A 19 -4.50 -18.14 4.57
CA ARG A 19 -5.36 -17.40 3.63
C ARG A 19 -4.63 -16.60 2.57
N ILE A 20 -3.29 -16.53 2.62
CA ILE A 20 -2.47 -15.98 1.54
C ILE A 20 -2.74 -16.66 0.18
N ILE A 21 -3.19 -17.90 0.18
CA ILE A 21 -3.59 -18.61 -1.05
C ILE A 21 -4.73 -17.94 -1.81
N GLU A 22 -5.51 -17.09 -1.14
CA GLU A 22 -6.62 -16.35 -1.72
C GLU A 22 -6.19 -15.03 -2.39
N ILE A 23 -4.87 -14.72 -2.44
CA ILE A 23 -4.38 -13.43 -2.94
C ILE A 23 -4.84 -13.13 -4.37
N ALA A 24 -4.84 -14.13 -5.23
CA ALA A 24 -5.28 -13.96 -6.62
C ALA A 24 -6.79 -13.69 -6.72
N ASP A 25 -7.61 -14.33 -5.87
CA ASP A 25 -9.02 -14.05 -5.77
C ASP A 25 -9.29 -12.65 -5.22
N ALA A 26 -8.53 -12.23 -4.19
CA ALA A 26 -8.61 -10.87 -3.67
C ALA A 26 -8.29 -9.81 -4.73
N CYS A 27 -7.25 -10.03 -5.55
CA CYS A 27 -6.93 -9.16 -6.68
C CYS A 27 -8.10 -9.06 -7.66
N LYS A 28 -8.66 -10.20 -8.06
CA LYS A 28 -9.79 -10.25 -9.01
C LYS A 28 -11.03 -9.54 -8.46
N THR A 29 -11.32 -9.70 -7.18
CA THR A 29 -12.48 -9.08 -6.52
C THR A 29 -12.46 -7.55 -6.62
N ILE A 30 -11.29 -6.93 -6.56
CA ILE A 30 -11.13 -5.47 -6.65
C ILE A 30 -10.60 -5.01 -8.00
N GLY A 31 -10.60 -5.88 -9.02
CA GLY A 31 -10.30 -5.56 -10.40
C GLY A 31 -8.83 -5.48 -10.76
N ILE A 32 -7.91 -5.92 -9.89
CA ILE A 32 -6.47 -5.93 -10.17
C ILE A 32 -6.12 -7.12 -11.07
N LYS A 33 -5.47 -6.84 -12.18
CA LYS A 33 -4.99 -7.83 -13.17
C LYS A 33 -3.46 -7.87 -13.26
N LYS A 34 -2.80 -6.74 -12.98
CA LYS A 34 -1.35 -6.60 -13.07
C LYS A 34 -0.81 -5.84 -11.85
N PRO A 35 -0.80 -6.46 -10.66
CA PRO A 35 -0.37 -5.82 -9.43
C PRO A 35 1.12 -5.49 -9.43
N LEU A 36 1.51 -4.40 -8.72
CA LEU A 36 2.88 -4.18 -8.25
C LEU A 36 2.94 -4.60 -6.78
N LEU A 37 3.77 -5.61 -6.46
CA LEU A 37 4.04 -5.99 -5.09
C LEU A 37 5.13 -5.10 -4.52
N ILE A 38 4.83 -4.37 -3.44
CA ILE A 38 5.74 -3.45 -2.76
C ILE A 38 6.13 -4.05 -1.42
N THR A 39 7.42 -4.22 -1.18
CA THR A 39 7.98 -4.83 0.03
C THR A 39 9.38 -4.29 0.32
N ASP A 40 9.99 -4.65 1.44
CA ASP A 40 11.38 -4.32 1.75
C ASP A 40 12.38 -5.33 1.16
N ARG A 41 13.67 -4.92 1.11
CA ARG A 41 14.75 -5.73 0.54
C ARG A 41 14.97 -7.07 1.25
N GLY A 42 14.70 -7.12 2.55
CA GLY A 42 14.83 -8.33 3.36
C GLY A 42 13.72 -9.32 3.02
N LEU A 43 12.49 -8.86 3.12
CA LEU A 43 11.30 -9.68 2.87
C LEU A 43 11.21 -10.15 1.41
N ALA A 44 11.70 -9.35 0.47
CA ALA A 44 11.74 -9.71 -0.95
C ALA A 44 12.52 -11.01 -1.24
N LYS A 45 13.43 -11.40 -0.36
CA LYS A 45 14.30 -12.60 -0.50
C LYS A 45 13.76 -13.82 0.23
N LEU A 46 12.63 -13.70 0.93
CA LEU A 46 12.06 -14.78 1.74
C LEU A 46 11.08 -15.64 0.94
N ASP A 47 11.00 -16.90 1.31
CA ASP A 47 10.10 -17.89 0.70
C ASP A 47 8.64 -17.43 0.64
N ILE A 48 8.18 -16.70 1.65
CA ILE A 48 6.80 -16.20 1.69
C ILE A 48 6.51 -15.25 0.52
N THR A 49 7.47 -14.42 0.14
CA THR A 49 7.34 -13.53 -1.02
C THR A 49 7.34 -14.33 -2.32
N PHE A 50 8.26 -15.28 -2.49
CA PHE A 50 8.30 -16.14 -3.68
C PHE A 50 7.02 -16.95 -3.84
N LYS A 51 6.50 -17.53 -2.75
CA LYS A 51 5.22 -18.26 -2.74
C LYS A 51 4.05 -17.35 -3.14
N THR A 52 4.02 -16.10 -2.65
CA THR A 52 2.99 -15.13 -3.01
C THR A 52 3.05 -14.78 -4.50
N LEU A 53 4.24 -14.53 -5.05
CA LEU A 53 4.43 -14.28 -6.48
C LEU A 53 4.03 -15.49 -7.34
N ASP A 54 4.36 -16.71 -6.91
CA ASP A 54 3.98 -17.94 -7.60
C ASP A 54 2.45 -18.13 -7.67
N LEU A 55 1.75 -17.83 -6.57
CA LEU A 55 0.28 -17.84 -6.53
C LEU A 55 -0.33 -16.87 -7.55
N LEU A 56 0.20 -15.65 -7.63
CA LEU A 56 -0.23 -14.64 -8.60
C LEU A 56 0.06 -15.08 -10.03
N TYR A 57 1.26 -15.56 -10.29
CA TYR A 57 1.69 -16.04 -11.60
C TYR A 57 0.81 -17.22 -12.08
N LYS A 58 0.58 -18.24 -11.25
CA LYS A 58 -0.29 -19.38 -11.57
C LYS A 58 -1.74 -18.98 -11.86
N ALA A 59 -2.17 -17.87 -11.29
CA ALA A 59 -3.50 -17.30 -11.56
C ALA A 59 -3.56 -16.41 -12.82
N GLY A 60 -2.45 -16.27 -13.56
CA GLY A 60 -2.36 -15.45 -14.76
C GLY A 60 -2.27 -13.94 -14.49
N LEU A 61 -1.91 -13.53 -13.26
CA LEU A 61 -1.73 -12.14 -12.92
C LEU A 61 -0.27 -11.72 -13.16
N GLY A 62 -0.05 -10.70 -14.01
CA GLY A 62 1.28 -10.15 -14.28
C GLY A 62 1.79 -9.31 -13.13
N CYS A 63 2.53 -9.90 -12.20
CA CYS A 63 3.07 -9.21 -11.04
C CYS A 63 4.56 -8.88 -11.21
N ALA A 64 4.95 -7.65 -10.85
CA ALA A 64 6.34 -7.28 -10.60
C ALA A 64 6.52 -6.98 -9.11
N ILE A 65 7.79 -6.92 -8.67
CA ILE A 65 8.15 -6.62 -7.29
C ILE A 65 8.98 -5.34 -7.23
N PHE A 66 8.57 -4.40 -6.37
CA PHE A 66 9.37 -3.26 -5.95
C PHE A 66 9.87 -3.51 -4.54
N SER A 67 11.18 -3.59 -4.35
CA SER A 67 11.78 -3.96 -3.06
C SER A 67 12.66 -2.87 -2.44
N GLU A 68 12.64 -1.66 -2.99
CA GLU A 68 13.45 -0.55 -2.49
C GLU A 68 12.74 0.25 -1.40
N VAL A 69 12.15 -0.46 -0.45
CA VAL A 69 11.53 0.14 0.74
C VAL A 69 12.57 0.20 1.85
N ASP A 70 12.89 1.42 2.28
CA ASP A 70 13.80 1.64 3.40
C ASP A 70 13.03 1.61 4.74
N PRO A 71 13.68 1.30 5.86
CA PRO A 71 13.13 1.59 7.18
C PRO A 71 12.80 3.08 7.28
N ASN A 72 11.56 3.44 7.68
CA ASN A 72 11.06 4.81 7.61
C ASN A 72 11.16 5.38 6.18
N PRO A 73 10.33 4.91 5.24
CA PRO A 73 10.42 5.26 3.84
C PRO A 73 10.27 6.76 3.60
N THR A 74 10.91 7.22 2.54
CA THR A 74 10.91 8.64 2.14
C THR A 74 10.10 8.85 0.85
N GLU A 75 9.90 10.10 0.48
CA GLU A 75 9.32 10.46 -0.82
C GLU A 75 10.18 9.97 -2.00
N ILE A 76 11.47 9.72 -1.78
CA ILE A 76 12.36 9.16 -2.82
C ILE A 76 11.96 7.72 -3.13
N ASN A 77 11.72 6.91 -2.09
CA ASN A 77 11.21 5.54 -2.27
C ASN A 77 9.84 5.55 -2.96
N ALA A 78 8.96 6.49 -2.57
CA ALA A 78 7.64 6.62 -3.20
C ALA A 78 7.76 6.97 -4.69
N THR A 79 8.60 7.94 -5.04
CA THR A 79 8.84 8.34 -6.44
C THR A 79 9.36 7.18 -7.29
N ALA A 80 10.28 6.38 -6.74
CA ALA A 80 10.80 5.19 -7.43
C ALA A 80 9.71 4.13 -7.62
N GLY A 81 8.87 3.88 -6.61
CA GLY A 81 7.75 2.96 -6.69
C GLY A 81 6.69 3.40 -7.70
N ILE A 82 6.35 4.69 -7.72
CA ILE A 82 5.43 5.30 -8.69
C ILE A 82 5.96 5.14 -10.11
N LYS A 83 7.24 5.44 -10.33
CA LYS A 83 7.89 5.27 -11.63
C LYS A 83 7.76 3.83 -12.12
N MET A 84 8.13 2.85 -11.29
CA MET A 84 8.03 1.44 -11.63
C MET A 84 6.59 1.02 -11.94
N PHE A 85 5.61 1.52 -11.17
CA PHE A 85 4.20 1.24 -11.41
C PHE A 85 3.76 1.70 -12.80
N ILE A 86 4.10 2.93 -13.17
CA ILE A 86 3.72 3.54 -14.45
C ILE A 86 4.41 2.82 -15.62
N GLU A 87 5.74 2.62 -15.56
CA GLU A 87 6.53 1.95 -16.61
C GLU A 87 6.07 0.50 -16.81
N GLY A 88 5.76 -0.20 -15.71
CA GLY A 88 5.24 -1.55 -15.74
C GLY A 88 3.78 -1.64 -16.19
N LYS A 89 3.05 -0.54 -16.32
CA LYS A 89 1.61 -0.48 -16.60
C LYS A 89 0.81 -1.35 -15.62
N HIS A 90 1.12 -1.21 -14.34
CA HIS A 90 0.41 -1.89 -13.27
C HIS A 90 -0.96 -1.23 -13.04
N ASP A 91 -1.90 -1.97 -12.45
CA ASP A 91 -3.28 -1.51 -12.24
C ASP A 91 -3.76 -1.63 -10.78
N GLY A 92 -2.85 -2.00 -9.88
CA GLY A 92 -3.09 -2.06 -8.46
C GLY A 92 -1.83 -2.37 -7.67
N VAL A 93 -1.88 -2.23 -6.37
CA VAL A 93 -0.75 -2.44 -5.46
C VAL A 93 -1.04 -3.58 -4.49
N ILE A 94 -0.05 -4.43 -4.26
CA ILE A 94 -0.01 -5.34 -3.12
C ILE A 94 1.08 -4.82 -2.17
N ALA A 95 0.68 -4.19 -1.08
CA ALA A 95 1.57 -3.73 -0.01
C ALA A 95 1.85 -4.88 0.94
N PHE A 96 3.06 -5.44 0.88
CA PHE A 96 3.43 -6.68 1.55
C PHE A 96 4.59 -6.44 2.52
N GLY A 97 4.34 -6.51 3.83
CA GLY A 97 5.41 -6.27 4.80
C GLY A 97 4.95 -5.74 6.15
N GLY A 98 5.88 -5.14 6.86
CA GLY A 98 5.60 -4.36 8.07
C GLY A 98 5.06 -2.97 7.73
N GLY A 99 4.95 -2.10 8.75
CA GLY A 99 4.40 -0.75 8.58
C GLY A 99 5.05 0.05 7.46
N SER A 100 6.38 0.02 7.32
CA SER A 100 7.09 0.75 6.25
C SER A 100 6.69 0.29 4.85
N GLY A 101 6.61 -1.03 4.63
CA GLY A 101 6.20 -1.58 3.34
C GLY A 101 4.74 -1.25 3.00
N ILE A 102 3.85 -1.34 4.00
CA ILE A 102 2.44 -1.04 3.83
C ILE A 102 2.22 0.46 3.61
N ASP A 103 2.86 1.32 4.40
CA ASP A 103 2.74 2.77 4.25
C ASP A 103 3.24 3.25 2.88
N LEU A 104 4.39 2.73 2.43
CA LEU A 104 4.87 3.06 1.10
C LEU A 104 3.93 2.55 0.00
N GLY A 105 3.41 1.33 0.14
CA GLY A 105 2.46 0.77 -0.81
C GLY A 105 1.18 1.60 -0.93
N LYS A 106 0.63 2.05 0.21
CA LYS A 106 -0.53 2.96 0.24
C LYS A 106 -0.21 4.29 -0.45
N LEU A 107 0.94 4.88 -0.13
CA LEU A 107 1.34 6.14 -0.75
C LEU A 107 1.51 6.02 -2.25
N VAL A 108 2.15 4.95 -2.74
CA VAL A 108 2.28 4.70 -4.19
C VAL A 108 0.90 4.58 -4.82
N ALA A 109 0.00 3.74 -4.28
CA ALA A 109 -1.36 3.58 -4.80
C ALA A 109 -2.13 4.91 -4.83
N PHE A 110 -1.97 5.74 -3.80
CA PHE A 110 -2.60 7.04 -3.71
C PHE A 110 -2.06 8.01 -4.77
N MET A 111 -0.73 8.10 -4.91
CA MET A 111 -0.07 9.14 -5.69
C MET A 111 -0.09 8.94 -7.21
N ILE A 112 -0.34 7.73 -7.72
CA ILE A 112 -0.30 7.42 -9.16
C ILE A 112 -1.12 8.37 -10.02
N GLY A 113 -2.30 8.74 -9.56
CA GLY A 113 -3.20 9.60 -10.31
C GLY A 113 -3.23 11.05 -9.84
N GLN A 114 -2.43 11.42 -8.83
CA GLN A 114 -2.45 12.76 -8.27
C GLN A 114 -1.58 13.73 -9.08
N LYS A 115 -2.00 14.99 -9.12
CA LYS A 115 -1.29 16.07 -9.84
C LYS A 115 -0.44 16.93 -8.93
N LEU A 116 -0.79 16.98 -7.65
CA LEU A 116 -0.08 17.77 -6.65
C LEU A 116 1.09 16.98 -6.07
N PRO A 117 2.14 17.64 -5.56
CA PRO A 117 3.22 16.99 -4.82
C PRO A 117 2.74 16.22 -3.58
N ILE A 118 3.51 15.22 -3.16
CA ILE A 118 3.18 14.37 -2.00
C ILE A 118 2.83 15.22 -0.76
N TRP A 119 3.60 16.26 -0.49
CA TRP A 119 3.46 17.08 0.72
C TRP A 119 2.20 17.96 0.73
N ASP A 120 1.55 18.15 -0.40
CA ASP A 120 0.26 18.85 -0.46
C ASP A 120 -0.91 18.01 0.06
N PHE A 121 -0.66 16.75 0.39
CA PHE A 121 -1.62 15.82 0.99
C PHE A 121 -1.29 15.45 2.44
N GLU A 122 -0.44 16.26 3.10
CA GLU A 122 -0.17 16.09 4.53
C GLU A 122 -1.48 16.19 5.33
N ASP A 123 -1.58 15.42 6.41
CA ASP A 123 -2.76 15.40 7.30
C ASP A 123 -2.90 16.70 8.09
N ILE A 124 -3.25 17.76 7.38
CA ILE A 124 -3.46 19.11 7.90
C ILE A 124 -4.87 19.57 7.51
N GLY A 125 -5.74 19.69 8.49
CA GLY A 125 -7.11 20.16 8.28
C GLY A 125 -7.84 19.34 7.21
N ASN A 126 -8.20 19.98 6.09
CA ASN A 126 -8.94 19.35 5.00
C ASN A 126 -8.10 19.13 3.73
N TRP A 127 -6.79 19.06 3.82
CA TRP A 127 -5.91 18.93 2.64
C TRP A 127 -6.19 17.65 1.83
N TRP A 128 -6.66 16.60 2.47
CA TRP A 128 -7.09 15.39 1.79
C TRP A 128 -8.15 15.61 0.70
N THR A 129 -8.95 16.69 0.80
CA THR A 129 -9.96 17.04 -0.23
C THR A 129 -9.38 17.48 -1.56
N ARG A 130 -8.06 17.76 -1.62
CA ARG A 130 -7.34 18.11 -2.84
C ARG A 130 -7.12 16.91 -3.75
N ALA A 131 -7.31 15.70 -3.23
CA ALA A 131 -7.04 14.47 -3.95
C ALA A 131 -8.09 14.18 -5.03
N GLU A 132 -7.62 13.70 -6.18
CA GLU A 132 -8.46 13.09 -7.20
C GLU A 132 -8.81 11.66 -6.78
N THR A 133 -9.84 11.49 -5.94
CA THR A 133 -10.21 10.22 -5.31
C THR A 133 -10.44 9.08 -6.30
N ASN A 134 -11.03 9.38 -7.46
CA ASN A 134 -11.28 8.42 -8.53
C ASN A 134 -10.02 7.95 -9.27
N LYS A 135 -8.87 8.50 -8.93
CA LYS A 135 -7.56 8.15 -9.49
C LYS A 135 -6.70 7.30 -8.53
N ILE A 136 -7.18 7.10 -7.32
CA ILE A 136 -6.49 6.24 -6.35
C ILE A 136 -6.55 4.79 -6.84
N MET A 137 -5.40 4.12 -6.89
CA MET A 137 -5.33 2.74 -7.33
C MET A 137 -5.82 1.78 -6.25
N PRO A 138 -6.47 0.66 -6.63
CA PRO A 138 -6.84 -0.36 -5.68
C PRO A 138 -5.61 -0.97 -5.01
N ILE A 139 -5.76 -1.30 -3.72
CA ILE A 139 -4.67 -1.83 -2.91
C ILE A 139 -5.12 -3.01 -2.05
N ILE A 140 -4.21 -3.98 -1.90
CA ILE A 140 -4.31 -5.07 -0.92
C ILE A 140 -3.14 -4.91 0.05
N ALA A 141 -3.43 -4.78 1.34
CA ALA A 141 -2.40 -4.74 2.40
C ALA A 141 -2.26 -6.11 3.07
N ILE A 142 -1.02 -6.62 3.12
CA ILE A 142 -0.70 -7.92 3.72
C ILE A 142 0.37 -7.69 4.79
N PRO A 143 -0.02 -7.56 6.08
CA PRO A 143 0.94 -7.36 7.16
C PRO A 143 1.72 -8.65 7.45
N THR A 144 3.03 -8.51 7.64
CA THR A 144 3.94 -9.57 8.09
C THR A 144 4.40 -9.37 9.53
N THR A 145 4.03 -8.24 10.14
CA THR A 145 4.30 -7.91 11.55
C THR A 145 3.02 -7.45 12.23
N ALA A 146 2.83 -7.85 13.47
CA ALA A 146 1.72 -7.36 14.29
C ALA A 146 2.09 -6.02 14.96
N GLY A 147 1.09 -5.14 15.14
CA GLY A 147 1.19 -3.97 16.02
C GLY A 147 1.09 -2.61 15.36
N THR A 148 1.50 -2.44 14.09
CA THR A 148 1.45 -1.11 13.44
C THR A 148 0.03 -0.66 13.09
N GLY A 149 -0.86 -1.59 12.75
CA GLY A 149 -2.21 -1.27 12.27
C GLY A 149 -2.24 -0.57 10.91
N SER A 150 -1.09 -0.51 10.21
CA SER A 150 -1.01 0.19 8.92
C SER A 150 -1.91 -0.41 7.86
N GLU A 151 -2.17 -1.71 7.93
CA GLU A 151 -3.06 -2.45 7.02
C GLU A 151 -4.52 -1.99 7.12
N VAL A 152 -4.91 -1.43 8.25
CA VAL A 152 -6.26 -0.94 8.49
C VAL A 152 -6.31 0.59 8.55
N GLY A 153 -5.17 1.26 8.71
CA GLY A 153 -5.08 2.72 8.72
C GLY A 153 -5.21 3.33 7.32
N ARG A 154 -5.79 4.53 7.24
CA ARG A 154 -5.95 5.32 6.01
C ARG A 154 -4.81 6.32 5.80
N ALA A 155 -3.76 6.22 6.56
CA ALA A 155 -2.62 7.11 6.54
C ALA A 155 -1.35 6.38 6.13
N SER A 156 -0.41 7.09 5.54
CA SER A 156 0.95 6.65 5.27
C SER A 156 1.93 7.56 6.01
N VAL A 157 2.80 6.98 6.81
CA VAL A 157 3.85 7.72 7.53
C VAL A 157 5.11 7.70 6.70
N ILE A 158 5.51 8.87 6.21
CA ILE A 158 6.65 9.04 5.30
C ILE A 158 7.62 10.07 5.88
N THR A 159 8.91 9.80 5.79
CA THR A 159 9.95 10.72 6.24
C THR A 159 10.31 11.68 5.11
N ASN A 160 10.21 12.97 5.38
CA ASN A 160 10.73 13.98 4.45
C ASN A 160 12.27 13.89 4.43
N SER A 161 12.85 13.62 3.26
CA SER A 161 14.29 13.39 3.14
C SER A 161 15.14 14.65 3.41
N GLN A 162 14.56 15.83 3.27
CA GLN A 162 15.22 17.11 3.52
C GLN A 162 15.15 17.51 5.00
N THR A 163 13.94 17.54 5.57
CA THR A 163 13.73 17.98 6.96
C THR A 163 13.98 16.89 8.00
N LYS A 164 14.03 15.61 7.56
CA LYS A 164 14.12 14.43 8.43
C LYS A 164 12.91 14.21 9.34
N GLU A 165 11.84 14.96 9.12
CA GLU A 165 10.60 14.84 9.89
C GLU A 165 9.70 13.76 9.29
N LYS A 166 9.01 13.04 10.16
CA LYS A 166 7.92 12.14 9.74
C LYS A 166 6.67 12.96 9.48
N LYS A 167 6.09 12.75 8.33
CA LYS A 167 4.85 13.36 7.88
C LYS A 167 3.80 12.29 7.64
N ILE A 168 2.56 12.64 7.85
CA ILE A 168 1.42 11.76 7.62
C ILE A 168 0.72 12.23 6.35
N ILE A 169 0.61 11.35 5.37
CA ILE A 169 -0.22 11.56 4.19
C ILE A 169 -1.52 10.80 4.44
N PHE A 170 -2.64 11.50 4.37
CA PHE A 170 -3.95 10.94 4.73
C PHE A 170 -4.99 11.14 3.63
N HIS A 171 -5.81 10.09 3.44
CA HIS A 171 -7.06 10.17 2.68
C HIS A 171 -8.09 9.21 3.30
N PRO A 172 -9.36 9.61 3.54
CA PRO A 172 -10.39 8.78 4.17
C PRO A 172 -10.81 7.54 3.38
#